data_c4671e4968df7dbb2a50c46e1cb216f5
#
_entry.id   c4671e4968df7dbb2a50c46e1cb216f5
#
_cell.length_a   1.000
_cell.length_b   1.000
_cell.length_c   1.000
_cell.angle_alpha   90.00
_cell.angle_beta   90.00
_cell.angle_gamma   90.00
#
_symmetry.space_group_name_H-M   'P 1'
#
loop_
_entity.id
_entity.type
_entity.pdbx_description
1 polymer ?
#
loop_
_entity_poly.entity_id
_entity_poly.type
_entity_poly.pdbx_seq_one_letter_code
_entity_poly.pdbx_strand_id
1 'polypeptide(L)'
;EVFRFGNAIVDDWEGRVNAWPLDEGLIDYVDAGYGESDENPLSVLNVIASPKISIGGTEVDASAITPALIKDTLHEADGIEANVASGYHAIEFLLWGQDLNGTDKGAGARPYTDYLQGDGCTGGNCDRRAAYLKAATDLLVADLEEMAANWTADGAARNAVSADPAKGVQAILTGMGSLSYGEQAGERMKLG
;
A
#
# COMPACT_ATOMS: atom_id res chain seq x y z
N GLU A 1 -4.42 -14.36 -2.83
CA GLU A 1 -5.69 -14.29 -2.10
C GLU A 1 -6.14 -15.67 -1.57
N VAL A 2 -6.32 -16.70 -2.40
CA VAL A 2 -6.85 -18.01 -1.96
C VAL A 2 -6.04 -18.64 -0.81
N PHE A 3 -4.74 -18.42 -0.74
CA PHE A 3 -3.89 -18.96 0.33
C PHE A 3 -3.73 -18.05 1.54
N ARG A 4 -4.09 -16.79 1.43
CA ARG A 4 -3.94 -15.76 2.47
C ARG A 4 -4.47 -16.22 3.82
N PHE A 5 -5.74 -16.56 3.89
CA PHE A 5 -6.42 -16.89 5.14
C PHE A 5 -6.05 -18.24 5.78
N GLY A 6 -5.17 -19.01 5.17
CA GLY A 6 -4.72 -20.30 5.68
C GLY A 6 -3.21 -20.42 5.80
N ASN A 7 -2.47 -19.36 5.48
CA ASN A 7 -1.01 -19.39 5.45
C ASN A 7 -0.43 -18.02 5.82
N ALA A 8 0.12 -17.89 7.02
CA ALA A 8 0.67 -16.65 7.53
C ALA A 8 1.79 -16.04 6.65
N ILE A 9 2.54 -16.87 5.90
CA ILE A 9 3.57 -16.36 4.98
C ILE A 9 2.90 -15.59 3.83
N VAL A 10 1.77 -16.09 3.32
CA VAL A 10 1.02 -15.45 2.24
C VAL A 10 0.27 -14.22 2.71
N ASP A 11 -0.26 -14.28 3.93
CA ASP A 11 -0.96 -13.16 4.56
C ASP A 11 -0.04 -11.96 4.78
N ASP A 12 1.20 -12.20 5.20
CA ASP A 12 2.22 -11.16 5.33
C ASP A 12 2.50 -10.42 4.00
N TRP A 13 2.50 -11.10 2.87
CA TRP A 13 2.68 -10.44 1.57
C TRP A 13 1.50 -9.58 1.16
N GLU A 14 0.30 -9.96 1.53
CA GLU A 14 -0.88 -9.15 1.21
C GLU A 14 -0.77 -7.79 1.88
N GLY A 15 -0.43 -7.74 3.16
CA GLY A 15 -0.19 -6.50 3.89
C GLY A 15 0.92 -5.62 3.31
N ARG A 16 1.81 -6.16 2.47
CA ARG A 16 2.90 -5.41 1.82
C ARG A 16 2.61 -5.01 0.37
N VAL A 17 1.97 -5.89 -0.41
CA VAL A 17 1.76 -5.66 -1.85
C VAL A 17 0.39 -5.09 -2.18
N ASN A 18 -0.63 -5.44 -1.41
CA ASN A 18 -2.03 -5.06 -1.65
C ASN A 18 -2.67 -4.43 -0.41
N ALA A 19 -1.86 -3.88 0.48
CA ALA A 19 -2.30 -3.28 1.74
C ALA A 19 -3.36 -2.20 1.52
N TRP A 20 -4.38 -2.21 2.37
CA TRP A 20 -5.52 -1.30 2.34
C TRP A 20 -6.09 -1.14 3.76
N PRO A 21 -6.68 -0.01 4.14
CA PRO A 21 -6.84 1.24 3.37
C PRO A 21 -5.54 2.05 3.25
N LEU A 22 -5.43 2.87 2.20
CA LEU A 22 -4.30 3.77 1.98
C LEU A 22 -4.54 5.11 2.69
N ASP A 23 -3.58 5.58 3.48
CA ASP A 23 -3.56 6.98 3.92
C ASP A 23 -2.89 7.86 2.86
N GLU A 24 -3.69 8.35 1.92
CA GLU A 24 -3.23 9.19 0.81
C GLU A 24 -2.53 10.45 1.29
N GLY A 25 -3.07 11.09 2.34
CA GLY A 25 -2.55 12.32 2.92
C GLY A 25 -1.23 12.15 3.68
N LEU A 26 -0.93 10.94 4.15
CA LEU A 26 0.40 10.61 4.66
C LEU A 26 1.47 10.74 3.57
N ILE A 27 1.14 10.33 2.35
CA ILE A 27 2.10 10.24 1.23
C ILE A 27 2.25 11.61 0.55
N ASP A 28 1.16 12.20 0.06
CA ASP A 28 1.17 13.37 -0.80
C ASP A 28 -0.03 14.29 -0.53
N TYR A 29 -0.17 15.35 -1.32
CA TYR A 29 -1.29 16.26 -1.21
C TYR A 29 -2.62 15.58 -1.58
N VAL A 30 -3.64 15.95 -0.86
CA VAL A 30 -5.04 15.53 -1.04
C VAL A 30 -5.94 16.78 -1.03
N ASP A 31 -7.22 16.60 -1.35
CA ASP A 31 -8.21 17.66 -1.26
C ASP A 31 -8.37 18.14 0.19
N ALA A 32 -8.69 19.42 0.35
CA ALA A 32 -8.86 20.04 1.69
C ALA A 32 -9.98 19.40 2.53
N GLY A 33 -10.91 18.69 1.90
CA GLY A 33 -11.98 17.95 2.55
C GLY A 33 -11.61 16.54 3.00
N TYR A 34 -10.41 16.06 2.68
CA TYR A 34 -9.96 14.70 3.04
C TYR A 34 -10.02 14.45 4.55
N GLY A 35 -9.41 15.33 5.33
CA GLY A 35 -9.47 15.32 6.79
C GLY A 35 -8.81 14.09 7.44
N GLU A 36 -8.66 14.15 8.76
CA GLU A 36 -8.22 13.01 9.57
C GLU A 36 -9.40 12.14 10.00
N SER A 37 -9.20 10.83 10.04
CA SER A 37 -10.14 9.86 10.60
C SER A 37 -9.37 8.71 11.25
N ASP A 38 -10.07 7.74 11.83
CA ASP A 38 -9.43 6.53 12.37
C ASP A 38 -8.76 5.68 11.27
N GLU A 39 -9.15 5.87 10.00
CA GLU A 39 -8.58 5.16 8.84
C GLU A 39 -7.42 5.92 8.16
N ASN A 40 -7.23 7.21 8.49
CA ASN A 40 -6.18 8.05 7.94
C ASN A 40 -5.62 9.06 8.98
N PRO A 41 -5.15 8.59 10.13
CA PRO A 41 -4.75 9.45 11.24
C PRO A 41 -3.51 10.29 10.97
N LEU A 42 -2.73 9.96 9.94
CA LEU A 42 -1.52 10.69 9.55
C LEU A 42 -1.70 11.52 8.27
N SER A 43 -2.93 11.75 7.85
CA SER A 43 -3.29 12.41 6.58
C SER A 43 -2.73 13.84 6.40
N VAL A 44 -2.29 14.47 7.46
CA VAL A 44 -1.72 15.84 7.42
C VAL A 44 -0.21 15.86 7.22
N LEU A 45 0.48 14.72 7.27
CA LEU A 45 1.95 14.68 7.28
C LEU A 45 2.56 15.02 5.93
N ASN A 46 1.97 14.54 4.84
CA ASN A 46 2.46 14.75 3.46
C ASN A 46 3.99 14.60 3.36
N VAL A 47 4.46 13.37 3.41
CA VAL A 47 5.90 13.03 3.40
C VAL A 47 6.62 13.60 2.20
N ILE A 48 5.95 13.70 1.05
CA ILE A 48 6.53 14.28 -0.17
C ILE A 48 6.82 15.77 0.02
N ALA A 49 5.96 16.51 0.68
CA ALA A 49 6.18 17.93 0.93
C ALA A 49 7.08 18.19 2.16
N SER A 50 7.12 17.25 3.11
CA SER A 50 7.72 17.44 4.43
C SER A 50 8.97 16.59 4.60
N PRO A 51 10.20 17.17 4.52
CA PRO A 51 11.43 16.41 4.72
C PRO A 51 11.67 15.98 6.18
N LYS A 52 10.87 16.51 7.10
CA LYS A 52 10.82 16.12 8.51
C LYS A 52 9.37 16.01 8.94
N ILE A 53 9.02 14.89 9.55
CA ILE A 53 7.67 14.60 10.04
C ILE A 53 7.75 14.13 11.50
N SER A 54 6.62 14.08 12.18
CA SER A 54 6.53 13.51 13.54
C SER A 54 5.50 12.39 13.56
N ILE A 55 5.92 11.20 13.99
CA ILE A 55 5.06 10.03 14.15
C ILE A 55 5.13 9.60 15.61
N GLY A 56 3.98 9.48 16.28
CA GLY A 56 3.94 9.11 17.69
C GLY A 56 4.78 10.03 18.61
N GLY A 57 4.98 11.30 18.21
CA GLY A 57 5.82 12.25 18.92
C GLY A 57 7.33 12.13 18.66
N THR A 58 7.75 11.22 17.78
CA THR A 58 9.14 11.03 17.37
C THR A 58 9.40 11.73 16.04
N GLU A 59 10.47 12.57 15.98
CA GLU A 59 10.89 13.16 14.71
C GLU A 59 11.49 12.09 13.78
N VAL A 60 11.02 12.07 12.54
CA VAL A 60 11.49 11.20 11.46
C VAL A 60 12.11 12.07 10.37
N ASP A 61 13.34 11.77 10.00
CA ASP A 61 14.02 12.37 8.85
C ASP A 61 13.56 11.70 7.55
N ALA A 62 12.71 12.38 6.81
CA ALA A 62 12.23 11.98 5.50
C ALA A 62 12.89 12.78 4.36
N SER A 63 14.05 13.38 4.58
CA SER A 63 14.76 14.16 3.56
C SER A 63 15.17 13.31 2.36
N ALA A 64 15.50 12.04 2.58
CA ALA A 64 15.75 11.05 1.54
C ALA A 64 14.65 9.99 1.56
N ILE A 65 13.86 9.91 0.49
CA ILE A 65 12.81 8.89 0.35
C ILE A 65 13.45 7.62 -0.21
N THR A 66 13.44 6.57 0.60
CA THR A 66 14.05 5.26 0.28
C THR A 66 13.06 4.12 0.53
N PRO A 67 13.26 2.93 -0.07
CA PRO A 67 12.46 1.75 0.25
C PRO A 67 12.44 1.44 1.76
N ALA A 68 13.57 1.61 2.46
CA ALA A 68 13.66 1.38 3.91
C ALA A 68 12.81 2.39 4.70
N LEU A 69 12.81 3.68 4.33
CA LEU A 69 11.93 4.67 4.97
C LEU A 69 10.46 4.27 4.81
N ILE A 70 10.05 3.88 3.61
CA ILE A 70 8.67 3.49 3.34
C ILE A 70 8.30 2.24 4.15
N LYS A 71 9.11 1.18 4.06
CA LYS A 71 8.82 -0.11 4.67
C LYS A 71 8.90 -0.09 6.19
N ASP A 72 9.99 0.48 6.73
CA ASP A 72 10.35 0.28 8.14
C ASP A 72 9.85 1.42 9.05
N THR A 73 9.34 2.52 8.46
CA THR A 73 8.98 3.71 9.23
C THR A 73 7.59 4.26 8.89
N LEU A 74 7.21 4.29 7.63
CA LEU A 74 5.94 4.90 7.20
C LEU A 74 4.80 3.89 7.15
N HIS A 75 5.05 2.70 6.64
CA HIS A 75 4.05 1.66 6.51
C HIS A 75 3.64 1.15 7.89
N GLU A 76 2.33 1.15 8.16
CA GLU A 76 1.76 0.84 9.48
C GLU A 76 2.38 1.66 10.63
N ALA A 77 2.76 2.90 10.33
CA ALA A 77 3.40 3.79 11.29
C ALA A 77 2.59 3.90 12.59
N ASP A 78 3.29 3.95 13.72
CA ASP A 78 2.73 3.97 15.08
C ASP A 78 1.91 2.70 15.43
N GLY A 79 2.11 1.59 14.69
CA GLY A 79 1.38 0.34 14.86
C GLY A 79 -0.08 0.41 14.41
N ILE A 80 -0.41 1.37 13.57
CA ILE A 80 -1.76 1.55 13.01
C ILE A 80 -1.80 0.94 11.60
N GLU A 81 -2.54 -0.15 11.46
CA GLU A 81 -2.70 -0.90 10.20
C GLU A 81 -3.21 -0.02 9.05
N ALA A 82 -4.06 0.97 9.35
CA ALA A 82 -4.59 1.90 8.37
C ALA A 82 -3.55 2.89 7.79
N ASN A 83 -2.36 3.01 8.39
CA ASN A 83 -1.29 3.88 7.87
C ASN A 83 -0.52 3.18 6.73
N VAL A 84 -1.22 2.78 5.69
CA VAL A 84 -0.61 2.16 4.52
C VAL A 84 0.18 3.19 3.72
N ALA A 85 1.44 2.88 3.39
CA ALA A 85 2.35 3.77 2.66
C ALA A 85 3.07 3.07 1.50
N SER A 86 2.76 1.80 1.22
CA SER A 86 3.42 0.96 0.22
C SER A 86 2.42 0.15 -0.60
N GLY A 87 2.91 -0.70 -1.48
CA GLY A 87 2.10 -1.61 -2.28
C GLY A 87 1.49 -0.98 -3.54
N TYR A 88 0.59 -1.71 -4.18
CA TYR A 88 -0.06 -1.29 -5.42
C TYR A 88 -0.83 0.02 -5.25
N HIS A 89 -1.59 0.17 -4.16
CA HIS A 89 -2.47 1.32 -3.96
C HIS A 89 -1.69 2.63 -3.75
N ALA A 90 -0.54 2.57 -3.08
CA ALA A 90 0.36 3.73 -2.99
C ALA A 90 0.89 4.16 -4.37
N ILE A 91 1.24 3.20 -5.24
CA ILE A 91 1.68 3.47 -6.61
C ILE A 91 0.52 4.02 -7.45
N GLU A 92 -0.69 3.45 -7.32
CA GLU A 92 -1.90 3.96 -7.99
C GLU A 92 -2.16 5.42 -7.60
N PHE A 93 -2.19 5.71 -6.30
CA PHE A 93 -2.37 7.09 -5.82
C PHE A 93 -1.30 8.05 -6.36
N LEU A 94 -0.03 7.63 -6.37
CA LEU A 94 1.05 8.45 -6.92
C LEU A 94 0.86 8.72 -8.41
N LEU A 95 0.35 7.78 -9.19
CA LEU A 95 0.15 7.93 -10.63
C LEU A 95 -1.13 8.71 -10.99
N TRP A 96 -2.24 8.44 -10.33
CA TRP A 96 -3.54 9.04 -10.64
C TRP A 96 -3.97 10.15 -9.69
N GLY A 97 -3.36 10.26 -8.51
CA GLY A 97 -3.82 11.17 -7.47
C GLY A 97 -5.09 10.68 -6.79
N GLN A 98 -5.63 11.51 -5.92
CA GLN A 98 -6.87 11.23 -5.20
C GLN A 98 -8.05 11.12 -6.19
N ASP A 99 -8.89 10.11 -6.00
CA ASP A 99 -10.16 10.00 -6.72
C ASP A 99 -11.23 10.80 -5.98
N LEU A 100 -11.71 11.86 -6.61
CA LEU A 100 -12.77 12.73 -6.09
C LEU A 100 -14.15 12.43 -6.70
N ASN A 101 -14.26 11.34 -7.48
CA ASN A 101 -15.52 10.99 -8.13
C ASN A 101 -16.48 10.22 -7.20
N GLY A 102 -16.02 9.80 -6.03
CA GLY A 102 -16.80 8.98 -5.10
C GLY A 102 -17.17 7.64 -5.71
N THR A 103 -18.48 7.36 -5.85
CA THR A 103 -19.00 6.14 -6.50
C THR A 103 -19.26 6.31 -8.00
N ASP A 104 -19.04 7.50 -8.54
CA ASP A 104 -19.18 7.78 -9.97
C ASP A 104 -17.97 7.22 -10.75
N LYS A 105 -18.12 7.18 -12.09
CA LYS A 105 -17.05 6.69 -12.96
C LYS A 105 -15.93 7.73 -13.06
N GLY A 106 -14.72 7.29 -12.96
CA GLY A 106 -13.53 8.10 -13.13
C GLY A 106 -12.37 7.54 -12.35
N ALA A 107 -11.26 8.23 -12.43
CA ALA A 107 -10.07 8.01 -11.63
C ALA A 107 -9.56 9.37 -11.16
N GLY A 108 -8.55 9.39 -10.31
CA GLY A 108 -7.83 10.60 -9.97
C GLY A 108 -7.27 11.29 -11.22
N ALA A 109 -7.08 12.59 -11.17
CA ALA A 109 -6.69 13.42 -12.30
C ALA A 109 -5.33 14.11 -12.10
N ARG A 110 -4.36 13.41 -11.55
CA ARG A 110 -3.00 13.93 -11.33
C ARG A 110 -2.36 14.29 -12.69
N PRO A 111 -1.92 15.53 -12.89
CA PRO A 111 -1.28 15.90 -14.13
C PRO A 111 0.13 15.33 -14.21
N TYR A 112 0.57 14.91 -15.39
CA TYR A 112 1.94 14.42 -15.61
C TYR A 112 3.02 15.46 -15.25
N THR A 113 2.65 16.74 -15.26
CA THR A 113 3.51 17.86 -14.87
C THR A 113 3.94 17.82 -13.41
N ASP A 114 3.27 17.03 -12.57
CA ASP A 114 3.69 16.76 -11.18
C ASP A 114 4.97 15.90 -11.08
N TYR A 115 5.44 15.39 -12.21
CA TYR A 115 6.70 14.63 -12.32
C TYR A 115 7.76 15.34 -13.17
N LEU A 116 7.45 16.54 -13.71
CA LEU A 116 8.44 17.34 -14.41
C LEU A 116 9.40 18.03 -13.44
N GLN A 117 10.61 18.30 -13.90
CA GLN A 117 11.59 19.02 -13.10
C GLN A 117 11.61 20.52 -13.44
N GLY A 118 12.14 21.31 -12.50
CA GLY A 118 12.27 22.74 -12.65
C GLY A 118 10.93 23.46 -12.84
N ASP A 119 10.89 24.44 -13.72
CA ASP A 119 9.70 25.29 -13.94
C ASP A 119 8.49 24.55 -14.52
N GLY A 120 8.68 23.32 -14.98
CA GLY A 120 7.59 22.47 -15.45
C GLY A 120 6.80 21.79 -14.33
N CYS A 121 7.30 21.80 -13.11
CA CYS A 121 6.66 21.19 -11.95
C CYS A 121 5.44 22.00 -11.49
N THR A 122 4.24 21.42 -11.51
CA THR A 122 3.00 22.12 -11.15
C THR A 122 2.49 21.81 -9.75
N GLY A 123 2.62 20.57 -9.27
CA GLY A 123 2.16 20.16 -7.94
C GLY A 123 3.15 20.42 -6.80
N GLY A 124 4.33 21.00 -7.10
CA GLY A 124 5.43 21.12 -6.13
C GLY A 124 6.07 19.77 -5.78
N ASN A 125 7.27 19.79 -5.24
CA ASN A 125 8.01 18.61 -4.76
C ASN A 125 8.10 17.46 -5.78
N CYS A 126 8.14 17.76 -7.08
CA CYS A 126 8.04 16.78 -8.16
C CYS A 126 9.21 15.78 -8.18
N ASP A 127 10.40 16.20 -7.79
CA ASP A 127 11.57 15.34 -7.59
C ASP A 127 11.38 14.36 -6.44
N ARG A 128 10.79 14.81 -5.33
CA ARG A 128 10.51 13.96 -4.18
C ARG A 128 9.37 12.98 -4.48
N ARG A 129 8.33 13.43 -5.21
CA ARG A 129 7.25 12.55 -5.69
C ARG A 129 7.79 11.45 -6.60
N ALA A 130 8.67 11.80 -7.52
CA ALA A 130 9.33 10.82 -8.38
C ALA A 130 10.21 9.85 -7.58
N ALA A 131 10.90 10.32 -6.53
CA ALA A 131 11.69 9.48 -5.63
C ALA A 131 10.79 8.52 -4.85
N TYR A 132 9.62 8.98 -4.37
CA TYR A 132 8.66 8.11 -3.66
C TYR A 132 8.10 7.04 -4.59
N LEU A 133 7.64 7.42 -5.77
CA LEU A 133 7.12 6.46 -6.78
C LEU A 133 8.18 5.41 -7.11
N LYS A 134 9.44 5.83 -7.31
CA LYS A 134 10.53 4.90 -7.57
C LYS A 134 10.77 3.97 -6.39
N ALA A 135 10.87 4.49 -5.16
CA ALA A 135 11.13 3.70 -3.97
C ALA A 135 10.00 2.69 -3.67
N ALA A 136 8.74 3.11 -3.82
CA ALA A 136 7.57 2.23 -3.67
C ALA A 136 7.55 1.14 -4.75
N THR A 137 7.91 1.47 -5.99
CA THR A 137 8.00 0.49 -7.08
C THR A 137 9.14 -0.50 -6.86
N ASP A 138 10.32 -0.04 -6.46
CA ASP A 138 11.46 -0.91 -6.14
C ASP A 138 11.10 -1.89 -5.01
N LEU A 139 10.39 -1.41 -3.98
CA LEU A 139 9.91 -2.21 -2.86
C LEU A 139 8.91 -3.27 -3.33
N LEU A 140 7.90 -2.87 -4.09
CA LEU A 140 6.89 -3.80 -4.63
C LEU A 140 7.53 -4.89 -5.49
N VAL A 141 8.50 -4.54 -6.35
CA VAL A 141 9.22 -5.53 -7.17
C VAL A 141 9.98 -6.53 -6.28
N ALA A 142 10.68 -6.05 -5.24
CA ALA A 142 11.38 -6.92 -4.31
C ALA A 142 10.43 -7.86 -3.56
N ASP A 143 9.28 -7.38 -3.10
CA ASP A 143 8.26 -8.19 -2.44
C ASP A 143 7.66 -9.25 -3.38
N LEU A 144 7.42 -8.90 -4.64
CA LEU A 144 6.94 -9.85 -5.65
C LEU A 144 8.00 -10.90 -6.01
N GLU A 145 9.28 -10.53 -6.07
CA GLU A 145 10.39 -11.47 -6.27
C GLU A 145 10.52 -12.44 -5.09
N GLU A 146 10.40 -11.95 -3.85
CA GLU A 146 10.34 -12.79 -2.65
C GLU A 146 9.16 -13.75 -2.72
N MET A 147 7.97 -13.28 -3.06
CA MET A 147 6.78 -14.10 -3.24
C MET A 147 7.02 -15.19 -4.28
N ALA A 148 7.56 -14.83 -5.46
CA ALA A 148 7.85 -15.79 -6.52
C ALA A 148 8.85 -16.86 -6.08
N ALA A 149 9.92 -16.48 -5.36
CA ALA A 149 10.90 -17.41 -4.81
C ALA A 149 10.28 -18.40 -3.80
N ASN A 150 9.37 -17.93 -2.96
CA ASN A 150 8.68 -18.76 -1.96
C ASN A 150 7.67 -19.75 -2.56
N TRP A 151 7.25 -19.57 -3.82
CA TRP A 151 6.39 -20.50 -4.55
C TRP A 151 7.17 -21.47 -5.46
N THR A 152 8.49 -21.41 -5.51
CA THR A 152 9.31 -22.43 -6.18
C THR A 152 9.20 -23.79 -5.50
N ALA A 153 9.80 -24.84 -6.12
CA ALA A 153 9.68 -26.22 -5.62
C ALA A 153 10.09 -26.39 -4.15
N ASP A 154 11.11 -25.64 -3.71
CA ASP A 154 11.66 -25.69 -2.33
C ASP A 154 11.25 -24.46 -1.49
N GLY A 155 10.36 -23.62 -2.01
CA GLY A 155 9.93 -22.40 -1.34
C GLY A 155 9.09 -22.65 -0.09
N ALA A 156 9.25 -21.78 0.90
CA ALA A 156 8.61 -21.95 2.21
C ALA A 156 7.06 -21.92 2.13
N ALA A 157 6.48 -21.01 1.33
CA ALA A 157 5.03 -20.93 1.17
C ALA A 157 4.47 -22.18 0.49
N ARG A 158 5.14 -22.66 -0.57
CA ARG A 158 4.75 -23.91 -1.24
C ARG A 158 4.84 -25.11 -0.28
N ASN A 159 5.92 -25.21 0.47
CA ASN A 159 6.11 -26.29 1.43
C ASN A 159 5.06 -26.24 2.55
N ALA A 160 4.72 -25.07 3.07
CA ALA A 160 3.68 -24.92 4.09
C ALA A 160 2.32 -25.43 3.62
N VAL A 161 1.97 -25.22 2.34
CA VAL A 161 0.70 -25.72 1.75
C VAL A 161 0.77 -27.21 1.41
N SER A 162 1.91 -27.73 0.97
CA SER A 162 2.04 -29.09 0.45
C SER A 162 2.51 -30.15 1.47
N ALA A 163 3.08 -29.73 2.61
CA ALA A 163 3.60 -30.63 3.64
C ALA A 163 2.53 -31.56 4.25
N ASP A 164 1.29 -31.09 4.33
CA ASP A 164 0.12 -31.87 4.74
C ASP A 164 -1.00 -31.58 3.72
N PRO A 165 -1.25 -32.50 2.75
CA PRO A 165 -2.23 -32.28 1.69
C PRO A 165 -3.65 -31.98 2.20
N ALA A 166 -4.06 -32.57 3.34
CA ALA A 166 -5.39 -32.33 3.90
C ALA A 166 -5.50 -30.89 4.42
N LYS A 167 -4.48 -30.41 5.14
CA LYS A 167 -4.42 -29.02 5.61
C LYS A 167 -4.26 -28.05 4.45
N GLY A 168 -3.50 -28.40 3.41
CA GLY A 168 -3.38 -27.60 2.21
C GLY A 168 -4.73 -27.38 1.53
N VAL A 169 -5.51 -28.45 1.34
CA VAL A 169 -6.88 -28.37 0.79
C VAL A 169 -7.79 -27.55 1.73
N GLN A 170 -7.69 -27.74 3.03
CA GLN A 170 -8.46 -26.95 4.00
C GLN A 170 -8.13 -25.46 3.89
N ALA A 171 -6.84 -25.08 3.78
CA ALA A 171 -6.40 -23.70 3.61
C ALA A 171 -6.99 -23.08 2.33
N ILE A 172 -6.95 -23.81 1.20
CA ILE A 172 -7.55 -23.38 -0.07
C ILE A 172 -9.06 -23.13 0.10
N LEU A 173 -9.79 -24.08 0.68
CA LEU A 173 -11.24 -23.94 0.86
C LEU A 173 -11.61 -22.81 1.83
N THR A 174 -10.82 -22.63 2.89
CA THR A 174 -10.97 -21.49 3.81
C THR A 174 -10.76 -20.18 3.07
N GLY A 175 -9.66 -20.05 2.30
CA GLY A 175 -9.37 -18.85 1.52
C GLY A 175 -10.44 -18.53 0.48
N MET A 176 -10.94 -19.54 -0.25
CA MET A 176 -12.04 -19.36 -1.20
C MET A 176 -13.33 -18.88 -0.50
N GLY A 177 -13.64 -19.45 0.67
CA GLY A 177 -14.79 -19.04 1.47
C GLY A 177 -14.66 -17.62 2.00
N SER A 178 -13.52 -17.29 2.56
CA SER A 178 -13.24 -15.95 3.11
C SER A 178 -13.22 -14.88 2.01
N LEU A 179 -12.62 -15.17 0.87
CA LEU A 179 -12.60 -14.27 -0.28
C LEU A 179 -14.04 -14.03 -0.80
N SER A 180 -14.83 -15.08 -0.93
CA SER A 180 -16.20 -14.96 -1.48
C SER A 180 -17.18 -14.29 -0.52
N TYR A 181 -17.14 -14.65 0.76
CA TYR A 181 -18.10 -14.17 1.74
C TYR A 181 -17.64 -12.87 2.43
N GLY A 182 -16.40 -12.84 2.90
CA GLY A 182 -15.84 -11.69 3.59
C GLY A 182 -15.52 -10.56 2.61
N GLU A 183 -14.54 -10.78 1.77
CA GLU A 183 -14.01 -9.72 0.89
C GLU A 183 -15.02 -9.29 -0.19
N GLN A 184 -15.48 -10.23 -1.01
CA GLN A 184 -16.33 -9.85 -2.13
C GLN A 184 -17.75 -9.47 -1.70
N ALA A 185 -18.45 -10.35 -0.99
CA ALA A 185 -19.83 -10.08 -0.60
C ALA A 185 -19.93 -9.14 0.60
N GLY A 186 -18.99 -9.23 1.55
CA GLY A 186 -18.98 -8.45 2.78
C GLY A 186 -18.51 -7.02 2.61
N GLU A 187 -17.50 -6.80 1.78
CA GLU A 187 -16.86 -5.49 1.63
C GLU A 187 -17.11 -4.86 0.24
N ARG A 188 -16.76 -5.57 -0.85
CA ARG A 188 -16.76 -4.97 -2.18
C ARG A 188 -18.15 -4.77 -2.77
N MET A 189 -19.03 -5.75 -2.65
CA MET A 189 -20.39 -5.66 -3.22
C MET A 189 -21.35 -4.76 -2.41
N LYS A 190 -21.00 -4.40 -1.19
CA LYS A 190 -21.77 -3.42 -0.40
C LYS A 190 -21.50 -1.98 -0.82
N LEU A 191 -20.37 -1.72 -1.45
CA LEU A 191 -19.93 -0.40 -1.86
C LEU A 191 -20.31 -0.05 -3.30
N GLY A 192 -20.88 -1.02 -4.04
CA GLY A 192 -21.29 -0.88 -5.44
C GLY A 192 -22.78 -0.66 -5.66
#